data_9fddfa755fe339554fad404b849e1faa
#
_entry.id   9fddfa755fe339554fad404b849e1faa
#
_cell.length_a   1.000
_cell.length_b   1.000
_cell.length_c   1.000
_cell.angle_alpha   90.00
_cell.angle_beta   90.00
_cell.angle_gamma   90.00
#
_symmetry.space_group_name_H-M   'P 1'
#
loop_
_entity.id
_entity.type
_entity.pdbx_description
1 polymer ?
#
loop_
_entity_poly.entity_id
_entity_poly.type
_entity_poly.pdbx_seq_one_letter_code
_entity_poly.pdbx_strand_id
1 'polypeptide(L)'
;ERYAAAVAGRTVVAYNVAFDARLLRQTYQIHGITAPVLTTACAMLMYAEWHGEYDRSRDRWRWLKLIEAATDCGVAEDGAHRALADARMTLGVLRYLQRRTNGRRPAGPKVATVPQEALPSVLG
;
A
#
# COMPACT_ATOMS: atom_id res chain seq x y z
N GLU A 1 -8.64 18.64 0.16
CA GLU A 1 -8.25 19.15 1.45
C GLU A 1 -8.58 18.20 2.61
N ARG A 2 -9.71 17.51 2.55
CA ARG A 2 -10.04 16.48 3.55
C ARG A 2 -9.00 15.35 3.56
N TYR A 3 -8.49 14.98 2.39
CA TYR A 3 -7.48 13.95 2.28
C TYR A 3 -6.17 14.37 2.96
N ALA A 4 -5.68 15.57 2.64
CA ALA A 4 -4.44 16.09 3.24
C ALA A 4 -4.54 16.15 4.77
N ALA A 5 -5.68 16.58 5.31
CA ALA A 5 -5.91 16.61 6.75
C ALA A 5 -5.95 15.19 7.34
N ALA A 6 -6.59 14.25 6.64
CA ALA A 6 -6.71 12.87 7.12
C ALA A 6 -5.36 12.15 7.20
N VAL A 7 -4.42 12.45 6.28
CA VAL A 7 -3.13 11.77 6.24
C VAL A 7 -2.03 12.49 7.01
N ALA A 8 -2.28 13.73 7.45
CA ALA A 8 -1.28 14.52 8.17
C ALA A 8 -0.78 13.80 9.42
N GLY A 9 0.53 13.64 9.55
CA GLY A 9 1.16 12.98 10.69
C GLY A 9 0.89 11.48 10.79
N ARG A 10 0.34 10.85 9.75
CA ARG A 10 0.01 9.42 9.73
C ARG A 10 0.75 8.69 8.64
N THR A 11 1.01 7.40 8.87
CA THR A 11 1.50 6.53 7.82
C THR A 11 0.32 6.08 6.96
N VAL A 12 0.42 6.32 5.66
CA VAL A 12 -0.58 5.87 4.68
C VAL A 12 -0.20 4.48 4.21
N VAL A 13 -1.07 3.52 4.45
CA VAL A 13 -0.87 2.15 3.99
C VAL A 13 -1.80 1.87 2.83
N ALA A 14 -1.25 1.35 1.76
CA ALA A 14 -2.02 0.90 0.61
C ALA A 14 -1.48 -0.44 0.11
N TYR A 15 -2.32 -1.15 -0.62
CA TYR A 15 -1.87 -2.33 -1.33
C TYR A 15 -1.28 -1.88 -2.66
N ASN A 16 0.03 -2.11 -2.85
CA ASN A 16 0.81 -1.53 -3.96
C ASN A 16 0.87 0.00 -3.90
N VAL A 17 1.39 0.49 -2.80
CA VAL A 17 1.40 1.93 -2.47
C VAL A 17 2.10 2.81 -3.51
N ALA A 18 3.12 2.29 -4.20
CA ALA A 18 3.82 3.05 -5.23
C ALA A 18 2.89 3.48 -6.37
N PHE A 19 1.95 2.61 -6.74
CA PHE A 19 0.95 2.91 -7.76
C PHE A 19 -0.03 4.00 -7.27
N ASP A 20 -0.55 3.84 -6.06
CA ASP A 20 -1.51 4.78 -5.48
C ASP A 20 -0.90 6.16 -5.25
N ALA A 21 0.33 6.21 -4.76
CA ALA A 21 1.05 7.46 -4.54
C ALA A 21 1.26 8.21 -5.85
N ARG A 22 1.59 7.51 -6.91
CA ARG A 22 1.77 8.11 -8.24
C ARG A 22 0.47 8.67 -8.79
N LEU A 23 -0.63 7.93 -8.70
CA LEU A 23 -1.95 8.40 -9.14
C LEU A 23 -2.39 9.63 -8.36
N LEU A 24 -2.19 9.62 -7.07
CA LEU A 24 -2.55 10.76 -6.23
C LEU A 24 -1.78 12.00 -6.64
N ARG A 25 -0.47 11.86 -6.83
CA ARG A 25 0.37 12.98 -7.27
C ARG A 25 -0.08 13.54 -8.62
N GLN A 26 -0.41 12.66 -9.57
CA GLN A 26 -0.94 13.08 -10.87
C GLN A 26 -2.20 13.92 -10.71
N THR A 27 -3.10 13.48 -9.86
CA THR A 27 -4.36 14.18 -9.61
C THR A 27 -4.11 15.58 -9.05
N TYR A 28 -3.22 15.72 -8.09
CA TYR A 28 -2.85 17.02 -7.55
C TYR A 28 -2.22 17.92 -8.62
N GLN A 29 -1.35 17.38 -9.47
CA GLN A 29 -0.72 18.13 -10.56
C GLN A 29 -1.74 18.64 -11.57
N ILE A 30 -2.68 17.80 -11.96
CA ILE A 30 -3.74 18.18 -12.92
C ILE A 30 -4.55 19.36 -12.40
N HIS A 31 -4.80 19.41 -11.11
CA HIS A 31 -5.56 20.48 -10.47
C HIS A 31 -4.70 21.65 -10.01
N GLY A 32 -3.40 21.64 -10.31
CA GLY A 32 -2.49 22.73 -9.95
C GLY A 32 -2.29 22.91 -8.45
N ILE A 33 -2.47 21.85 -7.67
CA ILE A 33 -2.35 21.86 -6.21
C ILE A 33 -1.10 21.09 -5.82
N THR A 34 -0.36 21.60 -4.83
CA THR A 34 0.80 20.88 -4.29
C THR A 34 0.37 19.63 -3.53
N ALA A 35 0.88 18.47 -3.92
CA ALA A 35 0.59 17.22 -3.24
C ALA A 35 1.25 17.20 -1.85
N PRO A 36 0.59 16.61 -0.84
CA PRO A 36 1.21 16.43 0.48
C PRO A 36 2.37 15.43 0.39
N VAL A 37 3.36 15.61 1.24
CA VAL A 37 4.42 14.62 1.43
C VAL A 37 3.83 13.46 2.24
N LEU A 38 3.93 12.24 1.71
CA LEU A 38 3.36 11.06 2.35
C LEU A 38 4.43 10.20 2.98
N THR A 39 4.17 9.76 4.21
CA THR A 39 4.86 8.63 4.81
C THR A 39 4.05 7.39 4.49
N THR A 40 4.64 6.43 3.79
CA THR A 40 3.90 5.29 3.25
C THR A 40 4.45 3.96 3.69
N ALA A 41 3.57 2.96 3.71
CA ALA A 41 3.93 1.55 3.83
C ALA A 41 3.11 0.74 2.83
N CYS A 42 3.69 -0.31 2.30
CA CYS A 42 3.07 -1.12 1.26
C CYS A 42 2.63 -2.47 1.82
N ALA A 43 1.32 -2.68 1.92
CA ALA A 43 0.78 -3.94 2.42
C ALA A 43 1.10 -5.12 1.49
N MET A 44 1.18 -4.88 0.19
CA MET A 44 1.56 -5.91 -0.79
C MET A 44 2.96 -6.46 -0.51
N LEU A 45 3.92 -5.58 -0.25
CA LEU A 45 5.30 -6.00 0.06
C LEU A 45 5.39 -6.69 1.41
N MET A 46 4.64 -6.21 2.40
CA MET A 46 4.57 -6.84 3.73
C MET A 46 4.04 -8.26 3.63
N TYR A 47 2.95 -8.44 2.90
CA TYR A 47 2.35 -9.76 2.74
C TYR A 47 3.24 -10.70 1.91
N ALA A 48 3.88 -10.20 0.86
CA ALA A 48 4.79 -10.98 0.02
C ALA A 48 5.94 -11.58 0.86
N GLU A 49 6.52 -10.79 1.74
CA GLU A 49 7.57 -11.24 2.65
C GLU A 49 7.06 -12.27 3.67
N TRP A 50 5.89 -12.03 4.23
CA TRP A 50 5.24 -12.99 5.14
C TRP A 50 4.94 -14.31 4.44
N HIS A 51 4.38 -14.26 3.23
CA HIS A 51 4.03 -15.43 2.43
C HIS A 51 5.26 -16.26 2.08
N GLY A 52 6.38 -15.60 1.81
CA GLY A 52 7.69 -16.26 1.72
C GLY A 52 7.96 -17.02 0.45
N GLU A 53 7.30 -16.70 -0.65
CA GLU A 53 7.57 -17.28 -1.96
C GLU A 53 8.54 -16.39 -2.74
N TYR A 54 9.76 -16.86 -2.93
CA TYR A 54 10.79 -16.07 -3.57
C TYR A 54 10.78 -16.28 -5.10
N ASP A 55 10.73 -15.18 -5.83
CA ASP A 55 10.79 -15.17 -7.29
C ASP A 55 12.23 -14.89 -7.73
N ARG A 56 12.93 -15.95 -8.14
CA ARG A 56 14.34 -15.88 -8.55
C ARG A 56 14.52 -15.08 -9.83
N SER A 57 13.53 -15.07 -10.71
CA SER A 57 13.64 -14.34 -11.99
C SER A 57 13.62 -12.83 -11.77
N ARG A 58 12.95 -12.37 -10.71
CA ARG A 58 12.85 -10.95 -10.35
C ARG A 58 13.69 -10.57 -9.15
N ASP A 59 14.36 -11.56 -8.52
CA ASP A 59 15.18 -11.38 -7.33
C ASP A 59 14.44 -10.64 -6.21
N ARG A 60 13.23 -11.11 -5.90
CA ARG A 60 12.39 -10.55 -4.85
C ARG A 60 11.34 -11.56 -4.40
N TRP A 61 10.65 -11.25 -3.28
CA TRP A 61 9.46 -11.99 -2.89
C TRP A 61 8.36 -11.82 -3.94
N ARG A 62 7.62 -12.89 -4.24
CA ARG A 62 6.53 -12.85 -5.20
C ARG A 62 5.41 -11.97 -4.68
N TRP A 63 4.99 -11.01 -5.49
CA TRP A 63 3.84 -10.17 -5.17
C TRP A 63 2.55 -10.90 -5.47
N LEU A 64 1.63 -10.91 -4.49
CA LEU A 64 0.31 -11.47 -4.67
C LEU A 64 -0.67 -10.33 -4.94
N LYS A 65 -1.71 -10.61 -5.73
CA LYS A 65 -2.80 -9.66 -5.90
C LYS A 65 -3.56 -9.52 -4.59
N LEU A 66 -4.19 -8.38 -4.36
CA LEU A 66 -4.96 -8.12 -3.14
C LEU A 66 -6.00 -9.21 -2.88
N ILE A 67 -6.70 -9.63 -3.93
CA ILE A 67 -7.73 -10.68 -3.80
C ILE A 67 -7.13 -12.01 -3.34
N GLU A 68 -5.94 -12.37 -3.83
CA GLU A 68 -5.24 -13.57 -3.40
C GLU A 68 -4.85 -13.50 -1.92
N ALA A 69 -4.26 -12.38 -1.53
CA ALA A 69 -3.86 -12.15 -0.14
C ALA A 69 -5.08 -12.15 0.80
N ALA A 70 -6.15 -11.48 0.41
CA ALA A 70 -7.39 -11.43 1.19
C ALA A 70 -7.99 -12.82 1.35
N THR A 71 -8.04 -13.62 0.29
CA THR A 71 -8.52 -14.99 0.33
C THR A 71 -7.70 -15.85 1.29
N ASP A 72 -6.37 -15.76 1.20
CA ASP A 72 -5.47 -16.50 2.07
C ASP A 72 -5.65 -16.13 3.55
N CYS A 73 -5.97 -14.87 3.82
CA CYS A 73 -6.20 -14.36 5.17
C CYS A 73 -7.62 -14.61 5.69
N GLY A 74 -8.51 -15.18 4.88
CA GLY A 74 -9.90 -15.36 5.25
C GLY A 74 -10.70 -14.07 5.32
N VAL A 75 -10.28 -13.05 4.58
CA VAL A 75 -10.94 -11.74 4.53
C VAL A 75 -12.04 -11.76 3.48
N ALA A 76 -13.19 -11.16 3.79
CA ALA A 76 -14.31 -11.08 2.85
C ALA A 76 -13.95 -10.28 1.60
N GLU A 77 -14.39 -10.77 0.45
CA GLU A 77 -14.04 -10.22 -0.86
C GLU A 77 -15.17 -9.41 -1.49
N ASP A 78 -16.10 -8.93 -0.70
CA ASP A 78 -17.27 -8.23 -1.21
C ASP A 78 -16.88 -6.89 -1.86
N GLY A 79 -17.24 -6.74 -3.13
CA GLY A 79 -17.05 -5.51 -3.87
C GLY A 79 -15.61 -5.24 -4.34
N ALA A 80 -14.83 -6.28 -4.64
CA ALA A 80 -13.48 -6.14 -5.20
C ALA A 80 -13.45 -5.12 -6.36
N HIS A 81 -12.33 -4.40 -6.48
CA HIS A 81 -12.08 -3.30 -7.43
C HIS A 81 -12.83 -1.99 -7.12
N ARG A 82 -13.49 -1.91 -5.98
CA ARG A 82 -14.00 -0.64 -5.46
C ARG A 82 -13.04 -0.12 -4.40
N ALA A 83 -12.73 1.17 -4.43
CA ALA A 83 -11.72 1.77 -3.56
C ALA A 83 -11.94 1.46 -2.07
N LEU A 84 -13.17 1.58 -1.58
CA LEU A 84 -13.49 1.30 -0.18
C LEU A 84 -13.35 -0.19 0.15
N ALA A 85 -13.82 -1.06 -0.75
CA ALA A 85 -13.72 -2.50 -0.55
C ALA A 85 -12.24 -2.94 -0.54
N ASP A 86 -11.45 -2.40 -1.45
CA ASP A 86 -10.01 -2.67 -1.52
C ASP A 86 -9.29 -2.17 -0.26
N ALA A 87 -9.64 -1.00 0.25
CA ALA A 87 -9.11 -0.49 1.50
C ALA A 87 -9.46 -1.39 2.70
N ARG A 88 -10.70 -1.88 2.75
CA ARG A 88 -11.14 -2.80 3.81
C ARG A 88 -10.42 -4.15 3.73
N MET A 89 -10.23 -4.69 2.53
CA MET A 89 -9.45 -5.91 2.34
C MET A 89 -8.00 -5.71 2.78
N THR A 90 -7.39 -4.58 2.42
CA THR A 90 -6.05 -4.24 2.84
C THR A 90 -5.94 -4.18 4.36
N LEU A 91 -6.90 -3.55 5.03
CA LEU A 91 -6.96 -3.51 6.48
C LEU A 91 -7.08 -4.92 7.09
N GLY A 92 -7.90 -5.76 6.48
CA GLY A 92 -8.06 -7.15 6.91
C GLY A 92 -6.76 -7.95 6.81
N VAL A 93 -6.01 -7.76 5.73
CA VAL A 93 -4.69 -8.38 5.54
C VAL A 93 -3.71 -7.89 6.61
N LEU A 94 -3.68 -6.59 6.89
CA LEU A 94 -2.81 -6.02 7.92
C LEU A 94 -3.14 -6.56 9.30
N ARG A 95 -4.41 -6.67 9.64
CA ARG A 95 -4.86 -7.25 10.92
C ARG A 95 -4.48 -8.71 11.04
N TYR A 96 -4.58 -9.46 9.95
CA TYR A 96 -4.14 -10.85 9.91
C TYR A 96 -2.64 -10.96 10.19
N LEU A 97 -1.82 -10.16 9.52
CA LEU A 97 -0.38 -10.13 9.73
C LEU A 97 -0.03 -9.75 11.17
N GLN A 98 -0.70 -8.76 11.71
CA GLN A 98 -0.49 -8.33 13.09
C GLN A 98 -0.76 -9.46 14.10
N ARG A 99 -1.85 -10.19 13.93
CA ARG A 99 -2.19 -11.31 14.80
C ARG A 99 -1.19 -12.46 14.70
N ARG A 100 -0.75 -12.76 13.46
CA ARG A 100 0.18 -13.88 13.22
C ARG A 100 1.59 -13.59 13.70
N THR A 101 1.98 -12.33 13.71
CA THR A 101 3.31 -11.93 14.19
C THR A 101 3.33 -11.58 15.68
N ASN A 102 2.23 -11.78 16.40
CA ASN A 102 2.10 -11.47 17.84
C ASN A 102 2.54 -10.04 18.17
N GLY A 103 2.19 -9.09 17.32
CA GLY A 103 2.60 -7.70 17.47
C GLY A 103 4.05 -7.42 17.10
N ARG A 104 4.81 -8.43 16.71
CA ARG A 104 6.11 -8.19 16.07
C ARG A 104 5.86 -7.60 14.71
N ARG A 105 6.46 -6.48 14.42
CA ARG A 105 6.50 -6.00 13.04
C ARG A 105 7.16 -7.09 12.22
N PRO A 106 6.50 -7.61 11.18
CA PRO A 106 7.24 -8.42 10.23
C PRO A 106 8.46 -7.61 9.84
N ALA A 107 9.59 -8.27 9.60
CA ALA A 107 10.75 -7.62 9.04
C ALA A 107 10.36 -7.11 7.64
N GLY A 108 9.42 -6.21 7.64
CA GLY A 108 8.71 -5.78 6.48
C GLY A 108 9.26 -4.50 5.89
N PRO A 109 8.61 -4.02 4.85
CA PRO A 109 9.09 -2.85 4.15
C PRO A 109 9.24 -1.70 5.13
N LYS A 110 10.39 -1.08 5.07
CA LYS A 110 10.65 0.12 5.85
C LYS A 110 9.60 1.14 5.48
N VAL A 111 9.03 1.77 6.50
CA VAL A 111 8.19 2.94 6.27
C VAL A 111 9.06 3.98 5.55
N ALA A 112 8.63 4.37 4.38
CA ALA A 112 9.38 5.30 3.56
C ALA A 112 8.59 6.58 3.39
N THR A 113 9.27 7.72 3.54
CA THR A 113 8.73 9.00 3.10
C THR A 113 8.97 9.11 1.61
N VAL A 114 7.92 9.28 0.83
CA VAL A 114 8.05 9.46 -0.60
C VAL A 114 8.09 10.96 -0.88
N PRO A 115 9.27 11.52 -1.16
CA PRO A 115 9.37 12.93 -1.50
C PRO A 115 8.68 13.20 -2.83
N GLN A 116 8.12 14.40 -2.95
CA GLN A 116 7.40 14.79 -4.15
C GLN A 116 8.27 14.69 -5.40
N GLU A 117 9.55 15.02 -5.26
CA GLU A 117 10.50 14.98 -6.38
C GLU A 117 10.89 13.56 -6.81
N ALA A 118 10.76 12.59 -5.93
CA ALA A 118 11.15 11.21 -6.23
C ALA A 118 10.13 10.45 -7.07
N LEU A 119 8.92 11.00 -7.23
CA LEU A 119 7.89 10.38 -8.06
C LEU A 119 8.02 10.89 -9.49
N PRO A 120 7.95 9.99 -10.48
CA PRO A 120 8.06 10.43 -11.87
C PRO A 120 6.93 11.38 -12.22
N SER A 121 7.27 12.43 -12.92
CA SER A 121 6.27 13.34 -13.48
C SER A 121 5.59 12.65 -14.65
N VAL A 122 4.26 12.62 -14.62
CA VAL A 122 3.48 11.99 -15.70
C VAL A 122 3.11 13.01 -16.79
N LEU A 123 3.35 14.26 -16.53
CA LEU A 123 3.11 15.33 -17.48
C LEU A 123 4.40 15.79 -18.16
N GLY A 124 5.43 14.99 -18.04
CA GLY A 124 6.69 15.24 -18.72
C GLY A 124 6.66 14.82 -20.17
#